data_20806e90f90d45c0219cdcc0cb9d2645
#
_entry.id   20806e90f90d45c0219cdcc0cb9d2645
#
_cell.length_a   1.000
_cell.length_b   1.000
_cell.length_c   1.000
_cell.angle_alpha   90.00
_cell.angle_beta   90.00
_cell.angle_gamma   90.00
#
_symmetry.space_group_name_H-M   'P 1'
#
loop_
_entity.id
_entity.type
_entity.pdbx_description
1 polymer ?
#
loop_
_entity_poly.entity_id
_entity_poly.type
_entity_poly.pdbx_seq_one_letter_code
_entity_poly.pdbx_strand_id
1 'polypeptide(L)'
;RAVGSTGSGRHLAAVLLGADVVKNEITAHAVAASHLFPGAKTIIEIGGQDSKIIILRNNIVHDFAMNTVCAAGTGSFLDQQSARLNIPIQEFGDYAVKSGHPVRIAGRCGVFAESDMIHKQQMGFPVEDIIMGLCEALVRNYLNNVGKGKKIEEPVVFQGGVAANRGLAKAFEKILGLKINVPAHYEVMGAIGAAILAREQIELSHSPTRFRGDNFVLEGNFTSNSHECSGCPNLCEVVCIKRDNEVLAYWGDRCKKW
;
A
#
# COMPACT_ATOMS: atom_id res chain seq x y z
N ARG A 1 9.48 20.89 14.04
CA ARG A 1 8.59 19.81 13.58
C ARG A 1 8.24 20.06 12.13
N ALA A 2 8.00 19.02 11.35
CA ALA A 2 7.53 19.07 9.96
C ALA A 2 6.51 17.96 9.72
N VAL A 3 5.60 18.16 8.78
CA VAL A 3 4.58 17.15 8.43
C VAL A 3 4.58 16.91 6.94
N GLY A 4 4.66 15.63 6.55
CA GLY A 4 4.50 15.16 5.18
C GLY A 4 3.21 14.38 5.00
N SER A 5 2.63 14.47 3.82
CA SER A 5 1.43 13.75 3.44
C SER A 5 1.64 12.91 2.18
N THR A 6 1.10 11.68 2.19
CA THR A 6 1.20 10.73 1.07
C THR A 6 -0.07 9.87 0.97
N GLY A 7 -0.12 8.96 0.01
CA GLY A 7 -1.26 8.09 -0.25
C GLY A 7 -2.36 8.74 -1.10
N SER A 8 -3.47 8.04 -1.27
CA SER A 8 -4.59 8.52 -2.10
C SER A 8 -5.24 9.79 -1.54
N GLY A 9 -5.38 9.88 -0.21
CA GLY A 9 -5.94 11.04 0.50
C GLY A 9 -4.93 12.16 0.81
N ARG A 10 -3.71 12.11 0.27
CA ARG A 10 -2.60 13.01 0.62
C ARG A 10 -2.94 14.50 0.57
N HIS A 11 -3.71 14.92 -0.41
CA HIS A 11 -4.05 16.32 -0.58
C HIS A 11 -5.05 16.80 0.48
N LEU A 12 -6.07 15.98 0.78
CA LEU A 12 -7.02 16.28 1.87
C LEU A 12 -6.28 16.33 3.22
N ALA A 13 -5.47 15.32 3.51
CA ALA A 13 -4.66 15.30 4.73
C ALA A 13 -3.73 16.51 4.82
N ALA A 14 -3.15 16.95 3.70
CA ALA A 14 -2.29 18.13 3.66
C ALA A 14 -3.05 19.41 4.02
N VAL A 15 -4.27 19.57 3.54
CA VAL A 15 -5.11 20.74 3.89
C VAL A 15 -5.46 20.71 5.38
N LEU A 16 -5.88 19.56 5.90
CA LEU A 16 -6.26 19.44 7.31
C LEU A 16 -5.10 19.68 8.26
N LEU A 17 -3.94 19.10 7.97
CA LEU A 17 -2.75 19.16 8.83
C LEU A 17 -1.90 20.42 8.62
N GLY A 18 -2.00 21.09 7.47
CA GLY A 18 -1.05 22.10 7.04
C GLY A 18 0.29 21.45 6.67
N ALA A 19 0.27 20.40 5.83
CA ALA A 19 1.49 19.66 5.51
C ALA A 19 2.52 20.51 4.77
N ASP A 20 3.79 20.34 5.15
CA ASP A 20 4.94 21.04 4.56
C ASP A 20 5.28 20.43 3.20
N VAL A 21 5.04 19.12 3.04
CA VAL A 21 5.29 18.40 1.80
C VAL A 21 4.14 17.44 1.47
N VAL A 22 3.81 17.37 0.19
CA VAL A 22 2.85 16.39 -0.36
C VAL A 22 3.55 15.61 -1.45
N LYS A 23 3.66 14.29 -1.29
CA LYS A 23 4.29 13.41 -2.27
C LYS A 23 3.41 12.21 -2.58
N ASN A 24 3.56 11.69 -3.79
CA ASN A 24 2.92 10.42 -4.14
C ASN A 24 3.53 9.26 -3.33
N GLU A 25 2.78 8.18 -3.23
CA GLU A 25 3.15 7.02 -2.45
C GLU A 25 4.39 6.28 -2.99
N ILE A 26 4.61 6.27 -4.32
CA ILE A 26 5.79 5.63 -4.92
C ILE A 26 7.07 6.28 -4.40
N THR A 27 7.11 7.62 -4.40
CA THR A 27 8.24 8.38 -3.86
C THR A 27 8.41 8.15 -2.36
N ALA A 28 7.33 8.20 -1.59
CA ALA A 28 7.39 8.00 -0.14
C ALA A 28 7.92 6.61 0.23
N HIS A 29 7.38 5.56 -0.39
CA HIS A 29 7.85 4.19 -0.20
C HIS A 29 9.32 4.00 -0.59
N ALA A 30 9.74 4.61 -1.70
CA ALA A 30 11.13 4.54 -2.17
C ALA A 30 12.10 5.21 -1.17
N VAL A 31 11.75 6.38 -0.67
CA VAL A 31 12.58 7.12 0.31
C VAL A 31 12.70 6.34 1.62
N ALA A 32 11.59 5.81 2.15
CA ALA A 32 11.61 5.01 3.37
C ALA A 32 12.46 3.75 3.21
N ALA A 33 12.27 3.00 2.11
CA ALA A 33 13.03 1.78 1.87
C ALA A 33 14.53 2.06 1.68
N SER A 34 14.89 3.10 0.93
CA SER A 34 16.31 3.49 0.74
C SER A 34 16.97 3.94 2.05
N HIS A 35 16.21 4.57 2.95
CA HIS A 35 16.71 5.02 4.24
C HIS A 35 16.95 3.86 5.22
N LEU A 36 16.01 2.91 5.29
CA LEU A 36 16.07 1.78 6.22
C LEU A 36 16.92 0.62 5.71
N PHE A 37 17.00 0.45 4.39
CA PHE A 37 17.77 -0.58 3.70
C PHE A 37 18.65 0.05 2.62
N PRO A 38 19.82 0.61 3.01
CA PRO A 38 20.75 1.19 2.06
C PRO A 38 21.11 0.19 0.96
N GLY A 39 20.99 0.64 -0.29
CA GLY A 39 21.22 -0.20 -1.46
C GLY A 39 20.04 -1.06 -1.90
N ALA A 40 18.84 -0.91 -1.31
CA ALA A 40 17.63 -1.56 -1.79
C ALA A 40 17.45 -1.35 -3.29
N LYS A 41 17.14 -2.42 -4.03
CA LYS A 41 16.93 -2.38 -5.49
C LYS A 41 15.49 -2.64 -5.89
N THR A 42 14.77 -3.42 -5.08
CA THR A 42 13.37 -3.76 -5.36
C THR A 42 12.52 -3.58 -4.13
N ILE A 43 11.39 -2.93 -4.28
CA ILE A 43 10.37 -2.83 -3.25
C ILE A 43 9.13 -3.56 -3.76
N ILE A 44 8.67 -4.52 -2.99
CA ILE A 44 7.38 -5.19 -3.13
C ILE A 44 6.47 -4.57 -2.08
N GLU A 45 5.41 -3.89 -2.52
CA GLU A 45 4.41 -3.31 -1.62
C GLU A 45 3.05 -3.94 -1.91
N ILE A 46 2.44 -4.54 -0.88
CA ILE A 46 1.10 -5.11 -0.98
C ILE A 46 0.25 -4.58 0.17
N GLY A 47 -0.71 -3.75 -0.22
CA GLY A 47 -1.74 -3.22 0.66
C GLY A 47 -3.01 -4.08 0.67
N GLY A 48 -4.05 -3.57 1.35
CA GLY A 48 -5.36 -4.24 1.39
C GLY A 48 -6.08 -4.23 0.05
N GLN A 49 -5.98 -3.14 -0.72
CA GLN A 49 -6.76 -2.92 -1.95
C GLN A 49 -5.91 -2.81 -3.21
N ASP A 50 -4.64 -2.50 -3.10
CA ASP A 50 -3.72 -2.35 -4.21
C ASP A 50 -2.37 -3.04 -3.93
N SER A 51 -1.56 -3.15 -4.96
CA SER A 51 -0.19 -3.62 -4.82
C SER A 51 0.73 -2.96 -5.84
N LYS A 52 1.99 -2.81 -5.47
CA LYS A 52 2.98 -2.08 -6.27
C LYS A 52 4.32 -2.79 -6.25
N ILE A 53 5.07 -2.67 -7.35
CA ILE A 53 6.49 -2.95 -7.40
C ILE A 53 7.23 -1.68 -7.77
N ILE A 54 8.33 -1.39 -7.06
CA ILE A 54 9.17 -0.23 -7.34
C ILE A 54 10.60 -0.72 -7.52
N ILE A 55 11.20 -0.39 -8.65
CA ILE A 55 12.58 -0.72 -8.96
C ILE A 55 13.44 0.50 -8.72
N LEU A 56 14.46 0.37 -7.90
CA LEU A 56 15.40 1.43 -7.56
C LEU A 56 16.73 1.24 -8.27
N ARG A 57 17.34 2.34 -8.69
CA ARG A 57 18.74 2.43 -9.10
C ARG A 57 19.37 3.64 -8.43
N ASN A 58 20.45 3.41 -7.71
CA ASN A 58 21.15 4.48 -6.95
C ASN A 58 20.17 5.26 -6.03
N ASN A 59 19.27 4.53 -5.33
CA ASN A 59 18.23 5.08 -4.44
C ASN A 59 17.16 5.95 -5.15
N ILE A 60 17.12 5.94 -6.48
CA ILE A 60 16.14 6.69 -7.27
C ILE A 60 15.16 5.70 -7.91
N VAL A 61 13.88 6.05 -7.94
CA VAL A 61 12.85 5.26 -8.64
C VAL A 61 13.19 5.25 -10.13
N HIS A 62 13.51 4.06 -10.64
CA HIS A 62 13.82 3.84 -12.05
C HIS A 62 12.59 3.37 -12.83
N ASP A 63 11.79 2.50 -12.20
CA ASP A 63 10.60 1.93 -12.81
C ASP A 63 9.62 1.50 -11.72
N PHE A 64 8.34 1.45 -12.05
CA PHE A 64 7.32 0.93 -11.14
C PHE A 64 6.13 0.38 -11.91
N ALA A 65 5.33 -0.45 -11.25
CA ALA A 65 4.02 -0.87 -11.73
C ALA A 65 3.06 -0.98 -10.54
N MET A 66 1.76 -0.85 -10.81
CA MET A 66 0.71 -0.93 -9.82
C MET A 66 -0.42 -1.83 -10.32
N ASN A 67 -1.02 -2.56 -9.37
CA ASN A 67 -2.28 -3.25 -9.56
C ASN A 67 -3.35 -2.57 -8.68
N THR A 68 -4.31 -1.94 -9.31
CA THR A 68 -5.43 -1.25 -8.65
C THR A 68 -6.79 -1.87 -8.97
N VAL A 69 -6.80 -2.96 -9.74
CA VAL A 69 -8.05 -3.55 -10.27
C VAL A 69 -8.29 -4.98 -9.78
N CYS A 70 -7.23 -5.80 -9.72
CA CYS A 70 -7.38 -7.22 -9.42
C CYS A 70 -7.13 -7.52 -7.94
N ALA A 71 -8.17 -7.88 -7.20
CA ALA A 71 -8.08 -8.24 -5.78
C ALA A 71 -7.17 -9.46 -5.50
N ALA A 72 -7.01 -10.39 -6.47
CA ALA A 72 -6.22 -11.61 -6.28
C ALA A 72 -4.73 -11.38 -5.95
N GLY A 73 -4.21 -10.17 -6.22
CA GLY A 73 -2.84 -9.76 -5.89
C GLY A 73 -2.75 -8.80 -4.70
N THR A 74 -3.75 -8.73 -3.83
CA THR A 74 -3.85 -7.78 -2.71
C THR A 74 -4.29 -8.46 -1.43
N GLY A 75 -4.27 -7.74 -0.30
CA GLY A 75 -4.66 -8.25 1.01
C GLY A 75 -6.12 -8.67 1.07
N SER A 76 -7.04 -7.97 0.38
CA SER A 76 -8.46 -8.30 0.38
C SER A 76 -8.76 -9.72 -0.12
N PHE A 77 -7.93 -10.27 -1.00
CA PHE A 77 -8.02 -11.68 -1.38
C PHE A 77 -7.80 -12.61 -0.19
N LEU A 78 -6.75 -12.35 0.60
CA LEU A 78 -6.45 -13.18 1.78
C LEU A 78 -7.51 -13.01 2.88
N ASP A 79 -8.04 -11.80 3.07
CA ASP A 79 -9.11 -11.53 4.03
C ASP A 79 -10.36 -12.35 3.69
N GLN A 80 -10.75 -12.43 2.41
CA GLN A 80 -11.86 -13.26 1.96
C GLN A 80 -11.61 -14.73 2.23
N GLN A 81 -10.41 -15.22 1.92
CA GLN A 81 -10.09 -16.65 2.12
C GLN A 81 -10.00 -16.99 3.62
N SER A 82 -9.45 -16.10 4.45
CA SER A 82 -9.40 -16.29 5.91
C SER A 82 -10.80 -16.37 6.52
N ALA A 83 -11.69 -15.49 6.09
CA ALA A 83 -13.10 -15.52 6.53
C ALA A 83 -13.79 -16.83 6.14
N ARG A 84 -13.55 -17.35 4.91
CA ARG A 84 -14.12 -18.63 4.46
C ARG A 84 -13.57 -19.84 5.20
N LEU A 85 -12.29 -19.80 5.55
CA LEU A 85 -11.65 -20.86 6.34
C LEU A 85 -11.98 -20.74 7.83
N ASN A 86 -12.65 -19.67 8.25
CA ASN A 86 -12.93 -19.31 9.64
C ASN A 86 -11.64 -19.27 10.50
N ILE A 87 -10.58 -18.71 9.93
CA ILE A 87 -9.28 -18.52 10.59
C ILE A 87 -8.98 -17.03 10.62
N PRO A 88 -8.64 -16.42 11.77
CA PRO A 88 -8.27 -15.01 11.83
C PRO A 88 -7.11 -14.68 10.89
N ILE A 89 -7.19 -13.56 10.16
CA ILE A 89 -6.14 -13.18 9.20
C ILE A 89 -4.77 -13.03 9.86
N GLN A 90 -4.73 -12.64 11.14
CA GLN A 90 -3.51 -12.51 11.92
C GLN A 90 -2.77 -13.84 12.12
N GLU A 91 -3.51 -14.95 12.15
CA GLU A 91 -2.95 -16.31 12.32
C GLU A 91 -2.61 -16.96 10.97
N PHE A 92 -3.10 -16.40 9.87
CA PHE A 92 -3.03 -17.01 8.54
C PHE A 92 -1.58 -17.30 8.10
N GLY A 93 -0.68 -16.38 8.39
CA GLY A 93 0.75 -16.55 8.13
C GLY A 93 1.39 -17.67 8.95
N ASP A 94 0.96 -17.86 10.21
CA ASP A 94 1.48 -18.89 11.10
C ASP A 94 1.01 -20.30 10.70
N TYR A 95 -0.22 -20.42 10.16
CA TYR A 95 -0.65 -21.66 9.51
C TYR A 95 0.19 -21.95 8.27
N ALA A 96 0.37 -20.96 7.39
CA ALA A 96 1.14 -21.13 6.16
C ALA A 96 2.55 -21.65 6.40
N VAL A 97 3.25 -21.13 7.43
CA VAL A 97 4.64 -21.52 7.70
C VAL A 97 4.79 -22.94 8.25
N LYS A 98 3.71 -23.56 8.73
CA LYS A 98 3.66 -24.96 9.19
C LYS A 98 3.46 -25.96 8.05
N SER A 99 3.12 -25.49 6.85
CA SER A 99 2.89 -26.33 5.68
C SER A 99 4.13 -27.18 5.34
N GLY A 100 3.92 -28.48 5.17
CA GLY A 100 4.94 -29.39 4.69
C GLY A 100 4.88 -29.62 3.18
N HIS A 101 3.66 -29.62 2.61
CA HIS A 101 3.40 -29.93 1.20
C HIS A 101 2.34 -28.99 0.61
N PRO A 102 2.71 -27.74 0.29
CA PRO A 102 1.74 -26.76 -0.24
C PRO A 102 0.97 -27.28 -1.43
N VAL A 103 -0.37 -27.18 -1.39
CA VAL A 103 -1.21 -27.60 -2.51
C VAL A 103 -1.19 -26.52 -3.62
N ARG A 104 -1.26 -26.97 -4.86
CA ARG A 104 -1.35 -26.03 -5.97
C ARG A 104 -2.74 -25.43 -6.03
N ILE A 105 -2.81 -24.09 -6.01
CA ILE A 105 -4.02 -23.29 -6.17
C ILE A 105 -3.85 -22.35 -7.36
N ALA A 106 -4.92 -22.08 -8.12
CA ALA A 106 -4.90 -21.18 -9.26
C ALA A 106 -4.47 -19.77 -8.83
N GLY A 107 -3.51 -19.16 -9.56
CA GLY A 107 -2.97 -17.83 -9.22
C GLY A 107 -3.39 -16.71 -10.16
N ARG A 108 -4.21 -16.99 -11.20
CA ARG A 108 -4.59 -15.95 -12.18
C ARG A 108 -5.82 -15.14 -11.80
N CYS A 109 -6.77 -15.76 -11.13
CA CYS A 109 -8.06 -15.18 -10.79
C CYS A 109 -8.48 -15.59 -9.39
N GLY A 110 -8.94 -14.64 -8.57
CA GLY A 110 -9.40 -14.90 -7.21
C GLY A 110 -10.54 -15.90 -7.13
N VAL A 111 -11.47 -15.87 -8.09
CA VAL A 111 -12.63 -16.82 -8.16
C VAL A 111 -12.13 -18.25 -8.36
N PHE A 112 -11.18 -18.47 -9.26
CA PHE A 112 -10.63 -19.82 -9.47
C PHE A 112 -9.77 -20.27 -8.30
N ALA A 113 -9.03 -19.35 -7.67
CA ALA A 113 -8.27 -19.67 -6.46
C ALA A 113 -9.18 -20.12 -5.31
N GLU A 114 -10.33 -19.45 -5.14
CA GLU A 114 -11.34 -19.81 -4.16
C GLU A 114 -11.98 -21.17 -4.46
N SER A 115 -12.35 -21.43 -5.69
CA SER A 115 -12.92 -22.71 -6.12
C SER A 115 -11.92 -23.86 -5.89
N ASP A 116 -10.64 -23.65 -6.22
CA ASP A 116 -9.58 -24.62 -5.95
C ASP A 116 -9.39 -24.87 -4.45
N MET A 117 -9.40 -23.79 -3.63
CA MET A 117 -9.32 -23.91 -2.18
C MET A 117 -10.44 -24.81 -1.63
N ILE A 118 -11.69 -24.53 -2.00
CA ILE A 118 -12.85 -25.32 -1.56
C ILE A 118 -12.70 -26.78 -1.99
N HIS A 119 -12.28 -27.02 -3.23
CA HIS A 119 -12.06 -28.37 -3.72
C HIS A 119 -10.97 -29.10 -2.91
N LYS A 120 -9.87 -28.43 -2.57
CA LYS A 120 -8.82 -29.01 -1.74
C LYS A 120 -9.28 -29.34 -0.31
N GLN A 121 -10.12 -28.48 0.29
CA GLN A 121 -10.76 -28.78 1.57
C GLN A 121 -11.63 -30.05 1.50
N GLN A 122 -12.46 -30.18 0.45
CA GLN A 122 -13.31 -31.35 0.24
C GLN A 122 -12.50 -32.63 0.04
N MET A 123 -11.32 -32.52 -0.54
CA MET A 123 -10.39 -33.65 -0.69
C MET A 123 -9.64 -34.01 0.61
N GLY A 124 -9.82 -33.24 1.69
CA GLY A 124 -9.20 -33.49 2.99
C GLY A 124 -7.74 -33.10 3.11
N PHE A 125 -7.26 -32.15 2.27
CA PHE A 125 -5.89 -31.62 2.44
C PHE A 125 -5.78 -30.83 3.74
N PRO A 126 -4.58 -30.88 4.43
CA PRO A 126 -4.31 -30.08 5.61
C PRO A 126 -4.52 -28.59 5.33
N VAL A 127 -5.09 -27.88 6.29
CA VAL A 127 -5.39 -26.45 6.15
C VAL A 127 -4.11 -25.61 5.96
N GLU A 128 -3.03 -25.99 6.59
CA GLU A 128 -1.72 -25.36 6.45
C GLU A 128 -1.20 -25.43 5.01
N ASP A 129 -1.40 -26.57 4.35
CA ASP A 129 -0.98 -26.78 2.97
C ASP A 129 -1.85 -25.98 1.99
N ILE A 130 -3.14 -25.83 2.30
CA ILE A 130 -4.08 -25.00 1.56
C ILE A 130 -3.70 -23.51 1.69
N ILE A 131 -3.44 -23.03 2.91
CA ILE A 131 -3.10 -21.63 3.16
C ILE A 131 -1.77 -21.26 2.50
N MET A 132 -0.75 -22.12 2.59
CA MET A 132 0.50 -21.86 1.88
C MET A 132 0.31 -21.88 0.36
N GLY A 133 -0.57 -22.74 -0.15
CA GLY A 133 -0.98 -22.75 -1.56
C GLY A 133 -1.63 -21.43 -2.00
N LEU A 134 -2.45 -20.82 -1.12
CA LEU A 134 -3.04 -19.48 -1.35
C LEU A 134 -1.98 -18.38 -1.35
N CYS A 135 -1.01 -18.43 -0.42
CA CYS A 135 0.11 -17.50 -0.41
C CYS A 135 0.92 -17.58 -1.72
N GLU A 136 1.26 -18.79 -2.17
CA GLU A 136 1.95 -18.98 -3.43
C GLU A 136 1.10 -18.53 -4.64
N ALA A 137 -0.23 -18.71 -4.59
CA ALA A 137 -1.13 -18.24 -5.64
C ALA A 137 -1.15 -16.72 -5.74
N LEU A 138 -1.20 -16.00 -4.60
CA LEU A 138 -1.10 -14.55 -4.55
C LEU A 138 0.23 -14.05 -5.12
N VAL A 139 1.35 -14.66 -4.71
CA VAL A 139 2.68 -14.29 -5.22
C VAL A 139 2.76 -14.48 -6.73
N ARG A 140 2.25 -15.61 -7.26
CA ARG A 140 2.21 -15.83 -8.72
C ARG A 140 1.34 -14.79 -9.42
N ASN A 141 0.18 -14.42 -8.84
CA ASN A 141 -0.67 -13.36 -9.38
C ASN A 141 0.07 -12.03 -9.42
N TYR A 142 0.67 -11.65 -8.30
CA TYR A 142 1.44 -10.41 -8.17
C TYR A 142 2.56 -10.34 -9.21
N LEU A 143 3.38 -11.37 -9.32
CA LEU A 143 4.51 -11.40 -10.27
C LEU A 143 4.04 -11.36 -11.72
N ASN A 144 2.91 -11.99 -12.05
CA ASN A 144 2.38 -11.99 -13.40
C ASN A 144 1.73 -10.66 -13.82
N ASN A 145 1.23 -9.88 -12.85
CA ASN A 145 0.57 -8.59 -13.10
C ASN A 145 1.53 -7.42 -12.90
N VAL A 146 2.05 -7.27 -11.69
CA VAL A 146 2.89 -6.10 -11.30
C VAL A 146 4.36 -6.35 -11.58
N GLY A 147 4.82 -7.59 -11.36
CA GLY A 147 6.22 -7.98 -11.57
C GLY A 147 6.58 -8.27 -13.03
N LYS A 148 5.58 -8.35 -13.92
CA LYS A 148 5.81 -8.73 -15.32
C LYS A 148 6.79 -7.80 -16.02
N GLY A 149 7.88 -8.37 -16.55
CA GLY A 149 8.92 -7.62 -17.25
C GLY A 149 9.82 -6.78 -16.36
N LYS A 150 9.67 -6.86 -15.04
CA LYS A 150 10.55 -6.16 -14.10
C LYS A 150 11.73 -7.04 -13.71
N LYS A 151 12.91 -6.45 -13.64
CA LYS A 151 14.11 -7.10 -13.12
C LYS A 151 14.12 -6.96 -11.61
N ILE A 152 13.77 -8.03 -10.90
CA ILE A 152 13.78 -8.09 -9.43
C ILE A 152 15.17 -8.47 -8.97
N GLU A 153 15.82 -7.59 -8.21
CA GLU A 153 17.19 -7.76 -7.72
C GLU A 153 17.26 -7.47 -6.22
N GLU A 154 18.16 -8.17 -5.54
CA GLU A 154 18.47 -7.93 -4.12
C GLU A 154 19.28 -6.64 -3.92
N PRO A 155 19.10 -6.01 -2.75
CA PRO A 155 18.16 -6.30 -1.66
C PRO A 155 16.71 -6.03 -2.04
N VAL A 156 15.82 -7.02 -1.75
CA VAL A 156 14.37 -6.89 -1.92
C VAL A 156 13.74 -6.52 -0.58
N VAL A 157 12.93 -5.47 -0.56
CA VAL A 157 12.16 -5.02 0.61
C VAL A 157 10.69 -5.32 0.38
N PHE A 158 10.08 -6.11 1.27
CA PHE A 158 8.64 -6.41 1.24
C PHE A 158 7.92 -5.63 2.33
N GLN A 159 6.96 -4.80 1.97
CA GLN A 159 6.25 -3.88 2.84
C GLN A 159 4.76 -3.77 2.47
N GLY A 160 4.01 -2.94 3.22
CA GLY A 160 2.53 -2.90 3.18
C GLY A 160 1.94 -3.84 4.22
N GLY A 161 0.65 -3.67 4.56
CA GLY A 161 -0.01 -4.44 5.61
C GLY A 161 0.07 -5.96 5.44
N VAL A 162 0.13 -6.42 4.20
CA VAL A 162 0.21 -7.85 3.85
C VAL A 162 1.58 -8.46 4.19
N ALA A 163 2.62 -7.65 4.40
CA ALA A 163 3.94 -8.13 4.83
C ALA A 163 3.93 -8.72 6.27
N ALA A 164 2.85 -8.50 7.05
CA ALA A 164 2.60 -9.22 8.30
C ALA A 164 2.54 -10.74 8.10
N ASN A 165 2.13 -11.20 6.92
CA ASN A 165 1.97 -12.61 6.64
C ASN A 165 3.32 -13.27 6.29
N ARG A 166 3.86 -14.00 7.26
CA ARG A 166 5.14 -14.70 7.13
C ARG A 166 5.13 -15.77 6.03
N GLY A 167 3.97 -16.35 5.72
CA GLY A 167 3.82 -17.31 4.63
C GLY A 167 4.06 -16.67 3.27
N LEU A 168 3.65 -15.39 3.09
CA LEU A 168 3.92 -14.67 1.85
C LEU A 168 5.40 -14.34 1.67
N ALA A 169 6.09 -13.92 2.73
CA ALA A 169 7.54 -13.71 2.65
C ALA A 169 8.26 -15.01 2.20
N LYS A 170 7.92 -16.14 2.82
CA LYS A 170 8.43 -17.46 2.39
C LYS A 170 8.06 -17.84 0.95
N ALA A 171 6.82 -17.53 0.54
CA ALA A 171 6.37 -17.80 -0.83
C ALA A 171 7.15 -16.96 -1.86
N PHE A 172 7.42 -15.70 -1.55
CA PHE A 172 8.28 -14.84 -2.39
C PHE A 172 9.70 -15.40 -2.45
N GLU A 173 10.30 -15.74 -1.32
CA GLU A 173 11.65 -16.33 -1.27
C GLU A 173 11.74 -17.60 -2.11
N LYS A 174 10.75 -18.50 -1.96
CA LYS A 174 10.69 -19.76 -2.72
C LYS A 174 10.57 -19.54 -4.22
N ILE A 175 9.69 -18.62 -4.64
CA ILE A 175 9.38 -18.43 -6.07
C ILE A 175 10.45 -17.59 -6.77
N LEU A 176 11.03 -16.60 -6.09
CA LEU A 176 12.05 -15.73 -6.65
C LEU A 176 13.47 -16.29 -6.51
N GLY A 177 13.71 -17.16 -5.52
CA GLY A 177 15.06 -17.60 -5.15
C GLY A 177 15.92 -16.48 -4.55
N LEU A 178 15.30 -15.44 -3.99
CA LEU A 178 15.94 -14.25 -3.45
C LEU A 178 15.55 -14.08 -1.98
N LYS A 179 16.42 -13.44 -1.20
CA LYS A 179 16.10 -13.08 0.19
C LYS A 179 15.12 -11.92 0.24
N ILE A 180 14.09 -12.07 1.06
CA ILE A 180 13.07 -11.03 1.29
C ILE A 180 13.30 -10.38 2.65
N ASN A 181 13.46 -9.06 2.65
CA ASN A 181 13.63 -8.27 3.86
C ASN A 181 12.30 -7.58 4.20
N VAL A 182 11.75 -7.85 5.39
CA VAL A 182 10.53 -7.22 5.88
C VAL A 182 10.93 -6.18 6.94
N PRO A 183 10.64 -4.88 6.75
CA PRO A 183 10.92 -3.82 7.73
C PRO A 183 10.14 -4.03 9.02
N ALA A 184 10.67 -3.55 10.15
CA ALA A 184 9.94 -3.58 11.43
C ALA A 184 8.61 -2.80 11.38
N HIS A 185 8.54 -1.75 10.56
CA HIS A 185 7.39 -0.87 10.39
C HIS A 185 6.80 -0.96 8.97
N TYR A 186 6.68 -2.19 8.47
CA TYR A 186 6.22 -2.49 7.10
C TYR A 186 4.86 -1.84 6.76
N GLU A 187 3.99 -1.66 7.74
CA GLU A 187 2.64 -1.11 7.57
C GLU A 187 2.60 0.41 7.37
N VAL A 188 3.63 1.14 7.83
CA VAL A 188 3.67 2.61 7.82
C VAL A 188 4.84 3.20 7.01
N MET A 189 5.43 2.42 6.13
CA MET A 189 6.58 2.84 5.32
C MET A 189 6.31 4.12 4.51
N GLY A 190 5.08 4.26 3.97
CA GLY A 190 4.67 5.49 3.28
C GLY A 190 4.73 6.71 4.20
N ALA A 191 4.25 6.60 5.44
CA ALA A 191 4.29 7.68 6.42
C ALA A 191 5.73 8.01 6.84
N ILE A 192 6.58 7.00 7.03
CA ILE A 192 8.03 7.20 7.31
C ILE A 192 8.69 7.99 6.17
N GLY A 193 8.45 7.60 4.92
CA GLY A 193 9.00 8.32 3.77
C GLY A 193 8.50 9.75 3.66
N ALA A 194 7.20 9.98 3.93
CA ALA A 194 6.63 11.33 3.97
C ALA A 194 7.27 12.19 5.08
N ALA A 195 7.54 11.61 6.24
CA ALA A 195 8.19 12.31 7.35
C ALA A 195 9.65 12.68 7.02
N ILE A 196 10.41 11.77 6.40
CA ILE A 196 11.78 12.04 5.94
C ILE A 196 11.78 13.19 4.94
N LEU A 197 10.90 13.15 3.93
CA LEU A 197 10.77 14.19 2.91
C LEU A 197 10.35 15.55 3.50
N ALA A 198 9.49 15.55 4.52
CA ALA A 198 9.08 16.77 5.20
C ALA A 198 10.27 17.39 5.99
N ARG A 199 11.04 16.56 6.67
CA ARG A 199 12.26 17.01 7.36
C ARG A 199 13.23 17.64 6.38
N GLU A 200 13.57 16.96 5.29
CA GLU A 200 14.47 17.46 4.25
C GLU A 200 13.98 18.79 3.65
N GLN A 201 12.68 18.91 3.40
CA GLN A 201 12.09 20.12 2.85
C GLN A 201 12.30 21.33 3.78
N ILE A 202 12.06 21.18 5.07
CA ILE A 202 12.25 22.26 6.06
C ILE A 202 13.73 22.58 6.25
N GLU A 203 14.60 21.57 6.31
CA GLU A 203 16.05 21.76 6.42
C GLU A 203 16.61 22.54 5.21
N LEU A 204 16.14 22.24 4.00
CA LEU A 204 16.57 22.91 2.77
C LEU A 204 15.98 24.33 2.62
N SER A 205 14.72 24.51 2.95
CA SER A 205 14.04 25.81 2.76
C SER A 205 14.30 26.82 3.88
N HIS A 206 14.73 26.32 5.05
CA HIS A 206 14.82 27.11 6.29
C HIS A 206 13.52 27.84 6.66
N SER A 207 12.39 27.39 6.12
CA SER A 207 11.07 27.99 6.34
C SER A 207 10.42 27.43 7.60
N PRO A 208 9.62 28.19 8.32
CA PRO A 208 8.84 27.65 9.43
C PRO A 208 7.83 26.60 8.91
N THR A 209 7.56 25.60 9.72
CA THR A 209 6.53 24.60 9.39
C THR A 209 5.15 25.23 9.28
N ARG A 210 4.33 24.70 8.35
CA ARG A 210 2.93 25.03 8.20
C ARG A 210 2.01 24.17 9.04
N PHE A 211 2.59 23.21 9.77
CA PHE A 211 1.81 22.28 10.61
C PHE A 211 0.96 23.03 11.63
N ARG A 212 -0.34 22.78 11.60
CA ARG A 212 -1.34 23.48 12.41
C ARG A 212 -1.43 22.99 13.86
N GLY A 213 -0.69 21.94 14.21
CA GLY A 213 -0.74 21.28 15.51
C GLY A 213 -1.79 20.16 15.58
N ASP A 214 -1.56 19.24 16.51
CA ASP A 214 -2.43 18.07 16.68
C ASP A 214 -3.84 18.47 17.11
N ASN A 215 -3.97 19.46 18.01
CA ASN A 215 -5.26 19.96 18.50
C ASN A 215 -6.13 20.54 17.39
N PHE A 216 -5.52 21.13 16.36
CA PHE A 216 -6.28 21.66 15.24
C PHE A 216 -7.13 20.58 14.55
N VAL A 217 -6.58 19.35 14.47
CA VAL A 217 -7.27 18.22 13.81
C VAL A 217 -8.18 17.47 14.79
N LEU A 218 -7.70 17.23 16.02
CA LEU A 218 -8.41 16.41 17.00
C LEU A 218 -9.64 17.11 17.59
N GLU A 219 -9.58 18.43 17.75
CA GLU A 219 -10.64 19.23 18.40
C GLU A 219 -11.53 19.99 17.38
N GLY A 220 -11.19 19.96 16.08
CA GLY A 220 -11.93 20.65 15.04
C GLY A 220 -13.18 19.91 14.58
N ASN A 221 -14.27 20.65 14.36
CA ASN A 221 -15.46 20.11 13.69
C ASN A 221 -15.33 20.33 12.18
N PHE A 222 -14.97 19.26 11.46
CA PHE A 222 -14.79 19.32 10.01
C PHE A 222 -16.10 18.94 9.30
N THR A 223 -16.48 19.76 8.33
CA THR A 223 -17.64 19.51 7.46
C THR A 223 -17.24 19.65 6.00
N SER A 224 -17.92 18.93 5.14
CA SER A 224 -17.76 19.04 3.70
C SER A 224 -19.11 19.28 3.02
N ASN A 225 -19.15 20.21 2.08
CA ASN A 225 -20.30 20.46 1.21
C ASN A 225 -19.83 20.43 -0.24
N SER A 226 -20.62 19.85 -1.14
CA SER A 226 -20.32 19.90 -2.57
C SER A 226 -21.36 20.74 -3.33
N HIS A 227 -20.91 21.31 -4.44
CA HIS A 227 -21.76 21.98 -5.40
C HIS A 227 -21.21 21.79 -6.81
N GLU A 228 -22.08 21.80 -7.80
CA GLU A 228 -21.67 21.78 -9.20
C GLU A 228 -21.24 23.17 -9.64
N CYS A 229 -20.04 23.28 -10.21
CA CYS A 229 -19.52 24.52 -10.76
C CYS A 229 -20.12 24.81 -12.13
N SER A 230 -20.84 25.89 -12.28
CA SER A 230 -21.45 26.33 -13.54
C SER A 230 -20.53 27.19 -14.42
N GLY A 231 -19.27 27.32 -14.10
CA GLY A 231 -18.34 28.24 -14.78
C GLY A 231 -17.90 27.81 -16.18
N CYS A 232 -18.10 26.54 -16.56
CA CYS A 232 -17.78 26.03 -17.90
C CYS A 232 -18.50 24.68 -18.14
N PRO A 233 -18.47 24.12 -19.37
CA PRO A 233 -19.11 22.84 -19.70
C PRO A 233 -18.63 21.61 -18.94
N ASN A 234 -17.52 21.70 -18.20
CA ASN A 234 -17.02 20.55 -17.40
C ASN A 234 -17.89 20.23 -16.19
N LEU A 235 -18.70 21.17 -15.71
CA LEU A 235 -19.64 21.02 -14.58
C LEU A 235 -18.99 20.27 -13.40
N CYS A 236 -17.79 20.70 -13.00
CA CYS A 236 -17.02 20.05 -11.95
C CYS A 236 -17.81 20.06 -10.63
N GLU A 237 -17.83 18.91 -9.95
CA GLU A 237 -18.24 18.86 -8.55
C GLU A 237 -17.13 19.45 -7.68
N VAL A 238 -17.40 20.58 -7.05
CA VAL A 238 -16.46 21.27 -6.17
C VAL A 238 -16.84 20.99 -4.73
N VAL A 239 -15.93 20.37 -3.98
CA VAL A 239 -16.09 20.10 -2.56
C VAL A 239 -15.46 21.23 -1.77
N CYS A 240 -16.21 21.85 -0.89
CA CYS A 240 -15.75 22.85 0.07
C CYS A 240 -15.50 22.16 1.42
N ILE A 241 -14.30 22.27 1.95
CA ILE A 241 -13.92 21.74 3.27
C ILE A 241 -13.89 22.89 4.26
N LYS A 242 -14.62 22.73 5.35
CA LYS A 242 -14.72 23.73 6.43
C LYS A 242 -14.29 23.13 7.75
N ARG A 243 -13.75 23.95 8.64
CA ARG A 243 -13.56 23.71 10.06
C ARG A 243 -14.29 24.79 10.84
N ASP A 244 -15.17 24.41 11.75
CA ASP A 244 -15.93 25.33 12.61
C ASP A 244 -16.57 26.48 11.80
N ASN A 245 -17.12 26.16 10.61
CA ASN A 245 -17.70 27.08 9.60
C ASN A 245 -16.69 27.94 8.81
N GLU A 246 -15.40 27.89 9.11
CA GLU A 246 -14.35 28.54 8.31
C GLU A 246 -13.93 27.67 7.14
N VAL A 247 -13.86 28.25 5.93
CA VAL A 247 -13.41 27.53 4.73
C VAL A 247 -11.92 27.30 4.78
N LEU A 248 -11.50 26.01 4.72
CA LEU A 248 -10.10 25.63 4.67
C LEU A 248 -9.59 25.44 3.24
N ALA A 249 -10.40 24.86 2.37
CA ALA A 249 -10.05 24.60 0.99
C ALA A 249 -11.25 24.25 0.12
N TYR A 250 -11.05 24.38 -1.17
CA TYR A 250 -11.89 23.80 -2.21
C TYR A 250 -11.17 22.68 -2.94
N TRP A 251 -11.95 21.74 -3.48
CA TRP A 251 -11.44 20.55 -4.11
C TRP A 251 -12.31 20.09 -5.29
N GLY A 252 -11.70 19.53 -6.33
CA GLY A 252 -12.42 18.87 -7.42
C GLY A 252 -12.51 19.68 -8.70
N ASP A 253 -12.18 20.97 -8.68
CA ASP A 253 -12.13 21.77 -9.89
C ASP A 253 -10.95 21.40 -10.78
N ARG A 254 -11.17 21.39 -12.10
CA ARG A 254 -10.11 21.08 -13.09
C ARG A 254 -9.31 22.31 -13.49
N CYS A 255 -9.83 23.50 -13.27
CA CYS A 255 -9.24 24.76 -13.74
C CYS A 255 -8.52 25.56 -12.65
N LYS A 256 -8.52 25.09 -11.41
CA LYS A 256 -7.92 25.74 -10.24
C LYS A 256 -8.50 27.14 -9.98
N LYS A 257 -9.77 27.31 -10.24
CA LYS A 257 -10.49 28.57 -10.02
C LYS A 257 -10.89 28.75 -8.55
N TRP A 258 -11.09 27.64 -7.85
CA TRP A 258 -11.54 27.57 -6.46
C TRP A 258 -10.37 27.36 -5.49
#